data_cc8842afebb0186236b72674970724d8
#
_entry.id   cc8842afebb0186236b72674970724d8
#
_cell.length_a   1.000
_cell.length_b   1.000
_cell.length_c   1.000
_cell.angle_alpha   90.00
_cell.angle_beta   90.00
_cell.angle_gamma   90.00
#
_symmetry.space_group_name_H-M   'P 1'
#
loop_
_entity.id
_entity.type
_entity.pdbx_description
1 polymer ?
#
loop_
_entity_poly.entity_id
_entity_poly.type
_entity_poly.pdbx_seq_one_letter_code
_entity_poly.pdbx_strand_id
1 'polypeptide(L)' 'MNKQDLIATVADASGLTKSDASKAVEGVFDAITAALKKGGEV' A
#
# COMPACT_ATOMS: atom_id res chain seq x y z
N MET A 1 -7.92 -11.45 -3.35
CA MET A 1 -7.51 -10.63 -2.18
C MET A 1 -7.93 -9.20 -2.40
N ASN A 2 -8.70 -8.65 -1.46
CA ASN A 2 -9.10 -7.25 -1.58
C ASN A 2 -8.14 -6.37 -0.77
N LYS A 3 -8.39 -5.06 -0.78
CA LYS A 3 -7.51 -4.12 -0.10
C LYS A 3 -7.44 -4.38 1.40
N GLN A 4 -8.56 -4.74 2.00
CA GLN A 4 -8.58 -5.00 3.43
C GLN A 4 -7.80 -6.27 3.77
N ASP A 5 -7.87 -7.28 2.93
CA ASP A 5 -7.08 -8.48 3.13
C ASP A 5 -5.59 -8.17 3.03
N LEU A 6 -5.23 -7.32 2.08
CA LEU A 6 -3.84 -6.91 1.93
C LEU A 6 -3.35 -6.17 3.16
N ILE A 7 -4.16 -5.27 3.69
CA ILE A 7 -3.80 -4.52 4.90
C ILE A 7 -3.61 -5.47 6.08
N ALA A 8 -4.52 -6.43 6.24
CA ALA A 8 -4.41 -7.38 7.33
C ALA A 8 -3.15 -8.24 7.19
N THR A 9 -2.83 -8.65 5.97
CA THR A 9 -1.64 -9.46 5.71
C THR A 9 -0.38 -8.66 6.02
N VAL A 10 -0.33 -7.40 5.61
CA VAL A 10 0.81 -6.54 5.86
C VAL A 10 0.97 -6.30 7.36
N ALA A 11 -0.13 -6.06 8.06
CA ALA A 11 -0.09 -5.85 9.50
C ALA A 11 0.48 -7.07 10.20
N ASP A 12 0.02 -8.24 9.80
CA ASP A 12 0.45 -9.49 10.41
C ASP A 12 1.93 -9.75 10.14
N ALA A 13 2.35 -9.56 8.90
CA ALA A 13 3.71 -9.85 8.49
C ALA A 13 4.73 -8.88 9.09
N SER A 14 4.32 -7.63 9.30
CA SER A 14 5.25 -6.60 9.77
C SER A 14 5.12 -6.28 11.25
N GLY A 15 4.14 -6.86 11.93
CA GLY A 15 3.92 -6.57 13.34
C GLY A 15 3.28 -5.21 13.58
N LEU A 16 2.76 -4.59 12.55
CA LEU A 16 2.12 -3.28 12.68
C LEU A 16 0.65 -3.43 13.08
N THR A 17 0.09 -2.35 13.61
CA THR A 17 -1.36 -2.29 13.79
C THR A 17 -2.01 -2.18 12.42
N LYS A 18 -3.31 -2.50 12.35
CA LYS A 18 -4.02 -2.36 11.09
C LYS A 18 -4.05 -0.91 10.62
N SER A 19 -4.12 0.02 11.56
CA SER A 19 -4.10 1.45 11.23
C SER A 19 -2.79 1.83 10.55
N ASP A 20 -1.67 1.40 11.13
CA ASP A 20 -0.37 1.69 10.55
C ASP A 20 -0.18 0.95 9.23
N ALA A 21 -0.65 -0.29 9.16
CA ALA A 21 -0.55 -1.06 7.92
C ALA A 21 -1.37 -0.42 6.81
N SER A 22 -2.52 0.12 7.15
CA SER A 22 -3.36 0.82 6.18
C SER A 22 -2.61 2.03 5.59
N LYS A 23 -1.96 2.79 6.44
CA LYS A 23 -1.19 3.94 5.98
C LYS A 23 -0.02 3.49 5.10
N ALA A 24 0.63 2.41 5.48
CA ALA A 24 1.75 1.89 4.71
C ALA A 24 1.29 1.43 3.32
N VAL A 25 0.17 0.71 3.27
CA VAL A 25 -0.37 0.22 2.00
C VAL A 25 -0.78 1.39 1.11
N GLU A 26 -1.43 2.39 1.69
CA GLU A 26 -1.84 3.55 0.91
C GLU A 26 -0.64 4.33 0.41
N GLY A 27 0.40 4.42 1.22
CA GLY A 27 1.63 5.08 0.80
C GLY A 27 2.27 4.37 -0.37
N VAL A 28 2.27 3.03 -0.35
CA VAL A 28 2.81 2.25 -1.46
C VAL A 28 1.99 2.47 -2.72
N PHE A 29 0.66 2.43 -2.61
CA PHE A 29 -0.19 2.65 -3.78
C PHE A 29 -0.03 4.07 -4.33
N ASP A 30 0.09 5.05 -3.45
CA ASP A 30 0.33 6.42 -3.89
C ASP A 30 1.66 6.54 -4.62
N ALA A 31 2.69 5.89 -4.10
CA ALA A 31 4.00 5.91 -4.74
C ALA A 31 3.97 5.24 -6.11
N ILE A 32 3.26 4.12 -6.22
CA ILE A 32 3.11 3.42 -7.48
C ILE A 32 2.36 4.29 -8.47
N THR A 33 1.29 4.93 -8.04
CA THR A 33 0.50 5.80 -8.90
C THR A 33 1.34 6.96 -9.40
N ALA A 34 2.12 7.56 -8.53
CA ALA A 34 2.98 8.67 -8.92
C ALA A 34 4.06 8.22 -9.91
N ALA A 35 4.61 7.03 -9.68
CA ALA A 35 5.63 6.50 -10.58
C ALA A 35 5.04 6.21 -11.94
N LEU A 36 3.82 5.65 -11.99
CA LEU A 36 3.16 5.37 -13.25
C LEU A 36 2.83 6.65 -14.01
N LYS A 37 2.42 7.68 -13.28
CA LYS A 37 2.13 8.96 -13.93
C LYS A 37 3.37 9.54 -14.58
N LYS A 38 4.49 9.49 -13.88
CA LYS A 38 5.74 9.97 -14.44
C LYS A 38 6.19 9.12 -15.60
N GLY A 39 6.18 7.81 -15.44
CA GLY A 39 6.60 6.91 -16.48
C GLY A 39 5.63 6.88 -17.64
N GLY A 40 4.36 7.00 -17.36
CA GLY A 40 3.31 6.94 -18.37
C GLY A 40 3.33 8.12 -19.31
N GLU A 41 3.98 9.17 -18.92
CA GLU A 41 4.07 10.33 -19.79
C GLU A 41 5.06 10.15 -20.90
N VAL A 42 5.87 9.18 -20.78
CA VAL A 42 6.88 8.90 -21.78
C VAL A 42 6.29 8.20 -23.02
#